data_05e774cb3938a6efea8b06f346c59636
#
_entry.id   05e774cb3938a6efea8b06f346c59636
#
_cell.length_a   1.000
_cell.length_b   1.000
_cell.length_c   1.000
_cell.angle_alpha   90.00
_cell.angle_beta   90.00
_cell.angle_gamma   90.00
#
_symmetry.space_group_name_H-M   'P 1'
#
loop_
_entity.id
_entity.type
_entity.pdbx_description
1 polymer ?
#
loop_
_entity_poly.entity_id
_entity_poly.type
_entity_poly.pdbx_seq_one_letter_code
_entity_poly.pdbx_strand_id
1 'polypeptide(L)'
;ALIHMAQAFGIDHETLEEEYPRVFEQPFDSDRKRMTTVHRMKNRWTAYTKGAVDEMLPLCTHILTSEGVRPVTETDRANIMKLCLSMSEDALRVLGFAMRTLTDLPVSAEEDIESDLIFIGVAGMIDPPRKEVAESVRICREAGIRTIMITGDHRVTALAIARELDIYREGSTVISGDELETMTEEELDRAVQTAAVFARVSPADKLRIIRSLKRTGEVAAMTGDGVNDSPALKAADIGVAMGINGTDVAKDAS
;
A
#
# COMPACT_ATOMS: atom_id res chain seq x y z
N ALA A 1 4.41 -10.73 -2.20
CA ALA A 1 5.64 -9.92 -2.41
C ALA A 1 6.83 -10.49 -1.61
N LEU A 2 6.78 -10.55 -0.24
CA LEU A 2 7.92 -11.02 0.58
C LEU A 2 8.36 -12.45 0.27
N ILE A 3 7.43 -13.40 0.06
CA ILE A 3 7.75 -14.78 -0.33
C ILE A 3 8.43 -14.81 -1.71
N HIS A 4 7.94 -14.04 -2.67
CA HIS A 4 8.57 -13.95 -3.99
C HIS A 4 9.99 -13.36 -3.92
N MET A 5 10.21 -12.37 -3.03
CA MET A 5 11.54 -11.83 -2.77
C MET A 5 12.46 -12.94 -2.20
N ALA A 6 12.02 -13.70 -1.21
CA ALA A 6 12.78 -14.81 -0.63
C ALA A 6 13.14 -15.86 -1.69
N GLN A 7 12.18 -16.23 -2.54
CA GLN A 7 12.41 -17.17 -3.65
C GLN A 7 13.43 -16.65 -4.66
N ALA A 8 13.43 -15.35 -4.97
CA ALA A 8 14.42 -14.73 -5.86
C ALA A 8 15.85 -14.80 -5.28
N PHE A 9 15.99 -14.87 -3.96
CA PHE A 9 17.26 -15.13 -3.27
C PHE A 9 17.56 -16.63 -3.05
N GLY A 10 16.79 -17.53 -3.67
CA GLY A 10 16.97 -18.97 -3.53
C GLY A 10 16.52 -19.55 -2.18
N ILE A 11 15.71 -18.81 -1.44
CA ILE A 11 15.17 -19.24 -0.15
C ILE A 11 13.83 -19.92 -0.38
N ASP A 12 13.74 -21.20 -0.03
CA ASP A 12 12.52 -21.97 -0.09
C ASP A 12 11.72 -21.85 1.20
N HIS A 13 10.47 -21.42 1.09
CA HIS A 13 9.59 -21.20 2.22
C HIS A 13 9.23 -22.49 2.97
N GLU A 14 8.94 -23.57 2.23
CA GLU A 14 8.51 -24.85 2.82
C GLU A 14 9.65 -25.45 3.64
N THR A 15 10.86 -25.48 3.08
CA THR A 15 12.06 -25.94 3.79
C THR A 15 12.34 -25.14 5.06
N LEU A 16 12.17 -23.80 5.00
CA LEU A 16 12.36 -22.95 6.19
C LEU A 16 11.31 -23.19 7.26
N GLU A 17 10.06 -23.45 6.88
CA GLU A 17 8.98 -23.71 7.84
C GLU A 17 9.16 -25.06 8.54
N GLU A 18 9.69 -26.05 7.84
CA GLU A 18 10.08 -27.34 8.43
C GLU A 18 11.29 -27.23 9.38
N GLU A 19 12.31 -26.46 9.00
CA GLU A 19 13.54 -26.30 9.80
C GLU A 19 13.32 -25.38 11.02
N TYR A 20 12.51 -24.33 10.84
CA TYR A 20 12.23 -23.30 11.85
C TYR A 20 10.72 -23.12 12.04
N PRO A 21 10.02 -24.10 12.61
CA PRO A 21 8.56 -24.06 12.73
C PRO A 21 8.10 -22.85 13.56
N ARG A 22 7.03 -22.22 13.10
CA ARG A 22 6.32 -21.19 13.85
C ARG A 22 5.62 -21.84 15.04
N VAL A 23 5.91 -21.34 16.23
CA VAL A 23 5.38 -21.90 17.50
C VAL A 23 4.43 -20.93 18.21
N PHE A 24 4.51 -19.64 17.87
CA PHE A 24 3.60 -18.62 18.41
C PHE A 24 3.43 -17.48 17.39
N GLU A 25 2.29 -16.82 17.43
CA GLU A 25 2.01 -15.64 16.62
C GLU A 25 1.24 -14.61 17.44
N GLN A 26 1.72 -13.38 17.43
CA GLN A 26 0.96 -12.20 17.81
C GLN A 26 0.48 -11.54 16.51
N PRO A 27 -0.83 -11.66 16.18
CA PRO A 27 -1.36 -11.23 14.89
C PRO A 27 -1.17 -9.76 14.63
N PHE A 28 -1.32 -9.35 13.38
CA PHE A 28 -1.35 -7.93 13.01
C PHE A 28 -2.49 -7.22 13.73
N ASP A 29 -2.15 -6.08 14.27
CA ASP A 29 -3.08 -5.18 14.93
C ASP A 29 -2.94 -3.77 14.34
N SER A 30 -4.06 -3.11 14.04
CA SER A 30 -4.08 -1.80 13.37
C SER A 30 -3.57 -0.67 14.24
N ASP A 31 -3.69 -0.77 15.57
CA ASP A 31 -3.22 0.25 16.50
C ASP A 31 -1.71 0.11 16.72
N ARG A 32 -1.23 -1.14 16.82
CA ARG A 32 0.21 -1.46 16.92
C ARG A 32 0.92 -1.39 15.57
N LYS A 33 0.21 -1.52 14.44
CA LYS A 33 0.69 -1.55 13.04
C LYS A 33 1.81 -2.55 12.78
N ARG A 34 1.87 -3.65 13.53
CA ARG A 34 2.87 -4.71 13.43
C ARG A 34 2.30 -6.07 13.81
N MET A 35 3.03 -7.09 13.45
CA MET A 35 2.80 -8.48 13.86
C MET A 35 4.12 -9.15 14.19
N THR A 36 4.07 -10.17 15.04
CA THR A 36 5.25 -10.91 15.48
C THR A 36 5.01 -12.41 15.41
N THR A 37 5.96 -13.14 14.86
CA THR A 37 5.97 -14.61 14.86
C THR A 37 7.17 -15.10 15.66
N VAL A 38 6.97 -16.18 16.45
CA VAL A 38 8.06 -16.80 17.20
C VAL A 38 8.39 -18.15 16.59
N HIS A 39 9.66 -18.36 16.36
CA HIS A 39 10.19 -19.57 15.74
C HIS A 39 11.19 -20.27 16.67
N ARG A 40 11.22 -21.60 16.59
CA ARG A 40 12.21 -22.40 17.29
C ARG A 40 13.52 -22.43 16.50
N MET A 41 14.56 -21.82 17.06
CA MET A 41 15.90 -21.76 16.45
C MET A 41 16.89 -22.61 17.27
N LYS A 42 17.06 -23.88 16.91
CA LYS A 42 17.92 -24.81 17.64
C LYS A 42 17.59 -24.87 19.15
N ASN A 43 18.37 -24.15 19.97
CA ASN A 43 18.24 -24.14 21.45
C ASN A 43 17.66 -22.86 22.03
N ARG A 44 17.02 -22.01 21.21
CA ARG A 44 16.44 -20.72 21.64
C ARG A 44 15.18 -20.41 20.83
N TRP A 45 14.41 -19.46 21.31
CA TRP A 45 13.27 -18.93 20.62
C TRP A 45 13.64 -17.57 20.02
N THR A 46 13.18 -17.31 18.81
CA THR A 46 13.41 -16.03 18.16
C THR A 46 12.08 -15.47 17.69
N ALA A 47 11.76 -14.27 18.18
CA ALA A 47 10.65 -13.48 17.70
C ALA A 47 11.11 -12.66 16.48
N TYR A 48 10.33 -12.68 15.42
CA TYR A 48 10.49 -11.83 14.23
C TYR A 48 9.28 -10.93 14.12
N THR A 49 9.52 -9.64 14.16
CA THR A 49 8.50 -8.60 14.05
C THR A 49 8.59 -7.92 12.69
N LYS A 50 7.46 -7.75 12.03
CA LYS A 50 7.34 -6.92 10.83
C LYS A 50 6.21 -5.91 10.98
N GLY A 51 6.39 -4.70 10.46
CA GLY A 51 5.36 -3.66 10.59
C GLY A 51 5.81 -2.30 10.06
N ALA A 52 5.05 -1.29 10.44
CA ALA A 52 5.35 0.10 10.14
C ALA A 52 6.64 0.53 10.84
N VAL A 53 7.56 1.15 10.09
CA VAL A 53 8.91 1.46 10.57
C VAL A 53 8.87 2.51 11.69
N ASP A 54 8.01 3.51 11.56
CA ASP A 54 7.80 4.58 12.53
C ASP A 54 7.33 4.06 13.90
N GLU A 55 6.49 3.03 13.90
CA GLU A 55 5.98 2.40 15.13
C GLU A 55 6.93 1.35 15.72
N MET A 56 7.75 0.71 14.89
CA MET A 56 8.64 -0.36 15.33
C MET A 56 10.01 0.16 15.77
N LEU A 57 10.55 1.16 15.09
CA LEU A 57 11.89 1.69 15.34
C LEU A 57 12.10 2.22 16.76
N PRO A 58 11.12 2.88 17.42
CA PRO A 58 11.21 3.25 18.83
C PRO A 58 11.37 2.06 19.79
N LEU A 59 10.90 0.88 19.43
CA LEU A 59 10.98 -0.35 20.23
C LEU A 59 12.34 -1.06 20.06
N CYS A 60 13.17 -0.61 19.10
CA CYS A 60 14.48 -1.18 18.85
C CYS A 60 15.54 -0.54 19.72
N THR A 61 16.26 -1.35 20.49
CA THR A 61 17.43 -0.92 21.28
C THR A 61 18.75 -1.17 20.55
N HIS A 62 18.75 -2.09 19.58
CA HIS A 62 19.93 -2.50 18.80
C HIS A 62 19.60 -2.51 17.29
N ILE A 63 20.65 -2.53 16.50
CA ILE A 63 20.61 -2.68 15.05
C ILE A 63 21.58 -3.77 14.60
N LEU A 64 21.16 -4.59 13.63
CA LEU A 64 22.02 -5.55 12.96
C LEU A 64 22.76 -4.85 11.80
N THR A 65 24.08 -4.94 11.81
CA THR A 65 24.96 -4.38 10.78
C THR A 65 25.84 -5.49 10.19
N SER A 66 26.61 -5.18 9.14
CA SER A 66 27.62 -6.10 8.60
C SER A 66 28.70 -6.52 9.63
N GLU A 67 28.92 -5.72 10.66
CA GLU A 67 29.88 -5.98 11.74
C GLU A 67 29.25 -6.69 12.94
N GLY A 68 27.94 -6.93 12.91
CA GLY A 68 27.19 -7.58 13.96
C GLY A 68 26.14 -6.65 14.60
N VAL A 69 25.64 -7.07 15.77
CA VAL A 69 24.63 -6.34 16.52
C VAL A 69 25.29 -5.29 17.40
N ARG A 70 24.82 -4.04 17.33
CA ARG A 70 25.24 -2.94 18.20
C ARG A 70 24.05 -2.10 18.66
N PRO A 71 24.20 -1.26 19.71
CA PRO A 71 23.16 -0.31 20.06
C PRO A 71 22.78 0.60 18.88
N VAL A 72 21.49 0.86 18.73
CA VAL A 72 20.99 1.80 17.72
C VAL A 72 21.24 3.23 18.18
N THR A 73 21.72 4.08 17.28
CA THR A 73 21.96 5.50 17.54
C THR A 73 20.86 6.39 16.93
N GLU A 74 20.78 7.65 17.38
CA GLU A 74 19.84 8.61 16.76
C GLU A 74 20.18 8.89 15.29
N THR A 75 21.45 8.80 14.90
CA THR A 75 21.88 8.90 13.51
C THR A 75 21.35 7.74 12.69
N ASP A 76 21.36 6.51 13.22
CA ASP A 76 20.77 5.34 12.55
C ASP A 76 19.27 5.54 12.35
N ARG A 77 18.54 5.97 13.39
CA ARG A 77 17.11 6.24 13.31
C ARG A 77 16.79 7.28 12.22
N ALA A 78 17.53 8.38 12.21
CA ALA A 78 17.35 9.43 11.20
C ALA A 78 17.62 8.91 9.77
N ASN A 79 18.67 8.11 9.58
CA ASN A 79 19.02 7.54 8.28
C ASN A 79 17.97 6.53 7.80
N ILE A 80 17.47 5.67 8.70
CA ILE A 80 16.41 4.70 8.39
C ILE A 80 15.14 5.44 7.95
N MET A 81 14.71 6.45 8.71
CA MET A 81 13.51 7.22 8.38
C MET A 81 13.66 7.97 7.05
N LYS A 82 14.85 8.56 6.78
CA LYS A 82 15.14 9.18 5.50
C LYS A 82 15.08 8.20 4.33
N LEU A 83 15.62 6.99 4.51
CA LEU A 83 15.52 5.92 3.51
C LEU A 83 14.07 5.52 3.26
N CYS A 84 13.27 5.35 4.33
CA CYS A 84 11.85 5.04 4.20
C CYS A 84 11.09 6.12 3.42
N LEU A 85 11.40 7.39 3.69
CA LEU A 85 10.81 8.51 2.96
C LEU A 85 11.16 8.45 1.47
N SER A 86 12.42 8.27 1.13
CA SER A 86 12.87 8.13 -0.26
C SER A 86 12.19 6.96 -0.97
N MET A 87 12.11 5.79 -0.31
CA MET A 87 11.41 4.63 -0.88
C MET A 87 9.91 4.90 -1.07
N SER A 88 9.29 5.68 -0.17
CA SER A 88 7.88 6.07 -0.29
C SER A 88 7.66 7.07 -1.43
N GLU A 89 8.63 7.96 -1.70
CA GLU A 89 8.61 8.87 -2.85
C GLU A 89 8.65 8.09 -4.18
N ASP A 90 9.28 6.92 -4.20
CA ASP A 90 9.27 5.96 -5.31
C ASP A 90 8.03 5.03 -5.30
N ALA A 91 6.97 5.41 -4.57
CA ALA A 91 5.73 4.66 -4.44
C ALA A 91 5.86 3.27 -3.78
N LEU A 92 6.94 3.00 -3.08
CA LEU A 92 7.13 1.74 -2.39
C LEU A 92 6.38 1.75 -1.04
N ARG A 93 5.61 0.69 -0.79
CA ARG A 93 5.11 0.40 0.56
C ARG A 93 6.24 -0.20 1.38
N VAL A 94 6.70 0.55 2.38
CA VAL A 94 7.85 0.15 3.20
C VAL A 94 7.39 -0.63 4.42
N LEU A 95 8.01 -1.79 4.66
CA LEU A 95 7.90 -2.55 5.90
C LEU A 95 9.25 -2.65 6.58
N GLY A 96 9.26 -2.46 7.89
CA GLY A 96 10.39 -2.73 8.75
C GLY A 96 10.40 -4.16 9.27
N PHE A 97 11.59 -4.65 9.59
CA PHE A 97 11.84 -5.96 10.16
C PHE A 97 12.75 -5.83 11.38
N ALA A 98 12.38 -6.52 12.44
CA ALA A 98 13.18 -6.59 13.65
C ALA A 98 13.12 -8.01 14.23
N MET A 99 14.03 -8.34 15.15
CA MET A 99 14.04 -9.63 15.84
C MET A 99 14.39 -9.44 17.31
N ARG A 100 14.03 -10.45 18.12
CA ARG A 100 14.45 -10.58 19.51
C ARG A 100 14.67 -12.06 19.85
N THR A 101 15.75 -12.35 20.57
CA THR A 101 15.94 -13.69 21.16
C THR A 101 15.20 -13.74 22.49
N LEU A 102 14.37 -14.78 22.66
CA LEU A 102 13.61 -15.01 23.87
C LEU A 102 14.25 -16.16 24.68
N THR A 103 14.20 -16.05 26.00
CA THR A 103 14.64 -17.12 26.92
C THR A 103 13.62 -18.24 26.98
N ASP A 104 12.35 -17.89 26.98
CA ASP A 104 11.22 -18.79 27.11
C ASP A 104 10.21 -18.59 25.98
N LEU A 105 9.40 -19.62 25.71
CA LEU A 105 8.30 -19.52 24.77
C LEU A 105 7.16 -18.70 25.40
N PRO A 106 6.65 -17.66 24.76
CA PRO A 106 5.50 -16.92 25.26
C PRO A 106 4.28 -17.83 25.33
N VAL A 107 3.53 -17.74 26.41
CA VAL A 107 2.32 -18.54 26.66
C VAL A 107 1.03 -17.75 26.40
N SER A 108 1.13 -16.42 26.30
CA SER A 108 0.00 -15.54 25.99
C SER A 108 0.41 -14.36 25.14
N ALA A 109 -0.56 -13.72 24.46
CA ALA A 109 -0.36 -12.49 23.70
C ALA A 109 -0.16 -11.25 24.60
N GLU A 110 -0.32 -11.38 25.92
CA GLU A 110 -0.10 -10.31 26.89
C GLU A 110 1.39 -10.15 27.24
N GLU A 111 2.20 -11.16 26.92
CA GLU A 111 3.64 -11.08 27.15
C GLU A 111 4.28 -10.09 26.17
N ASP A 112 5.12 -9.21 26.70
CA ASP A 112 5.83 -8.23 25.90
C ASP A 112 6.98 -8.87 25.14
N ILE A 113 6.69 -9.36 23.93
CA ILE A 113 7.67 -9.90 22.99
C ILE A 113 8.13 -8.88 21.95
N GLU A 114 7.54 -7.69 21.96
CA GLU A 114 7.76 -6.61 20.98
C GLU A 114 8.56 -5.43 21.54
N SER A 115 9.29 -5.62 22.63
CA SER A 115 10.27 -4.66 23.19
C SER A 115 11.71 -5.14 23.02
N ASP A 116 12.67 -4.27 23.26
CA ASP A 116 14.11 -4.55 23.16
C ASP A 116 14.51 -5.23 21.83
N LEU A 117 13.90 -4.78 20.75
CA LEU A 117 14.09 -5.36 19.44
C LEU A 117 15.46 -5.00 18.85
N ILE A 118 15.98 -5.90 18.02
CA ILE A 118 17.11 -5.66 17.13
C ILE A 118 16.58 -5.35 15.74
N PHE A 119 16.75 -4.13 15.28
CA PHE A 119 16.35 -3.73 13.93
C PHE A 119 17.19 -4.47 12.88
N ILE A 120 16.54 -5.11 11.91
CA ILE A 120 17.21 -5.88 10.84
C ILE A 120 17.34 -5.03 9.58
N GLY A 121 16.25 -4.36 9.17
CA GLY A 121 16.22 -3.60 7.94
C GLY A 121 14.81 -3.28 7.48
N VAL A 122 14.72 -2.77 6.26
CA VAL A 122 13.45 -2.43 5.58
C VAL A 122 13.35 -3.14 4.25
N ALA A 123 12.12 -3.41 3.80
CA ALA A 123 11.83 -3.82 2.44
C ALA A 123 10.75 -2.93 1.86
N GLY A 124 11.01 -2.39 0.67
CA GLY A 124 10.02 -1.69 -0.13
C GLY A 124 9.30 -2.65 -1.07
N MET A 125 8.00 -2.54 -1.13
CA MET A 125 7.15 -3.35 -1.99
C MET A 125 6.34 -2.43 -2.89
N ILE A 126 6.25 -2.77 -4.16
CA ILE A 126 5.34 -2.12 -5.10
C ILE A 126 4.43 -3.19 -5.68
N ASP A 127 3.18 -2.83 -5.88
CA ASP A 127 2.27 -3.59 -6.74
C ASP A 127 2.26 -2.89 -8.10
N PRO A 128 3.07 -3.38 -9.07
CA PRO A 128 3.21 -2.70 -10.34
C PRO A 128 1.88 -2.77 -11.11
N PRO A 129 1.57 -1.74 -11.90
CA PRO A 129 0.42 -1.82 -12.79
C PRO A 129 0.59 -2.99 -13.76
N ARG A 130 -0.53 -3.59 -14.17
CA ARG A 130 -0.50 -4.67 -15.16
C ARG A 130 0.09 -4.14 -16.46
N LYS A 131 0.93 -4.94 -17.12
CA LYS A 131 1.65 -4.53 -18.34
C LYS A 131 0.75 -4.04 -19.46
N GLU A 132 -0.45 -4.64 -19.58
CA GLU A 132 -1.45 -4.29 -20.60
C GLU A 132 -2.14 -2.95 -20.34
N VAL A 133 -2.07 -2.39 -19.13
CA VAL A 133 -2.79 -1.15 -18.79
C VAL A 133 -2.20 0.06 -19.50
N ALA A 134 -0.88 0.15 -19.60
CA ALA A 134 -0.22 1.25 -20.31
C ALA A 134 -0.68 1.33 -21.78
N GLU A 135 -0.77 0.19 -22.45
CA GLU A 135 -1.27 0.10 -23.83
C GLU A 135 -2.75 0.47 -23.92
N SER A 136 -3.57 0.01 -22.96
CA SER A 136 -4.99 0.35 -22.92
C SER A 136 -5.22 1.86 -22.72
N VAL A 137 -4.43 2.51 -21.83
CA VAL A 137 -4.46 3.97 -21.64
C VAL A 137 -4.07 4.70 -22.92
N ARG A 138 -3.05 4.22 -23.64
CA ARG A 138 -2.64 4.78 -24.93
C ARG A 138 -3.77 4.71 -25.96
N ILE A 139 -4.44 3.57 -26.08
CA ILE A 139 -5.56 3.36 -27.02
C ILE A 139 -6.74 4.27 -26.66
N CYS A 140 -7.11 4.37 -25.37
CA CYS A 140 -8.16 5.28 -24.91
C CYS A 140 -7.87 6.72 -25.35
N ARG A 141 -6.65 7.17 -25.15
CA ARG A 141 -6.25 8.52 -25.52
C ARG A 141 -6.30 8.76 -27.03
N GLU A 142 -5.83 7.81 -27.86
CA GLU A 142 -5.91 7.90 -29.31
C GLU A 142 -7.37 7.97 -29.79
N ALA A 143 -8.29 7.36 -29.05
CA ALA A 143 -9.71 7.47 -29.27
C ALA A 143 -10.35 8.75 -28.71
N GLY A 144 -9.55 9.68 -28.14
CA GLY A 144 -10.05 10.91 -27.53
C GLY A 144 -10.66 10.72 -26.12
N ILE A 145 -10.46 9.56 -25.50
CA ILE A 145 -10.97 9.24 -24.15
C ILE A 145 -9.90 9.64 -23.13
N ARG A 146 -10.27 10.52 -22.21
CA ARG A 146 -9.42 10.93 -21.09
C ARG A 146 -9.51 9.92 -19.95
N THR A 147 -8.38 9.33 -19.57
CA THR A 147 -8.30 8.42 -18.43
C THR A 147 -8.02 9.20 -17.15
N ILE A 148 -8.78 8.94 -16.09
CA ILE A 148 -8.61 9.51 -14.75
C ILE A 148 -8.39 8.36 -13.78
N MET A 149 -7.35 8.43 -12.96
CA MET A 149 -7.10 7.47 -11.89
C MET A 149 -7.81 7.89 -10.61
N ILE A 150 -8.64 7.01 -10.05
CA ILE A 150 -9.32 7.21 -8.78
C ILE A 150 -8.94 6.06 -7.85
N THR A 151 -8.21 6.36 -6.76
CA THR A 151 -7.65 5.34 -5.88
C THR A 151 -7.73 5.70 -4.40
N GLY A 152 -7.78 4.68 -3.54
CA GLY A 152 -7.59 4.83 -2.09
C GLY A 152 -6.12 4.95 -1.68
N ASP A 153 -5.17 4.78 -2.62
CA ASP A 153 -3.74 4.87 -2.36
C ASP A 153 -3.29 6.29 -2.02
N HIS A 154 -2.14 6.38 -1.38
CA HIS A 154 -1.52 7.66 -1.05
C HIS A 154 -1.15 8.45 -2.31
N ARG A 155 -1.22 9.80 -2.24
CA ARG A 155 -0.97 10.72 -3.36
C ARG A 155 0.35 10.44 -4.10
N VAL A 156 1.43 10.16 -3.36
CA VAL A 156 2.76 9.89 -3.93
C VAL A 156 2.74 8.61 -4.76
N THR A 157 2.17 7.52 -4.23
CA THR A 157 2.01 6.24 -4.92
C THR A 157 1.15 6.38 -6.17
N ALA A 158 -0.02 7.01 -6.03
CA ALA A 158 -0.94 7.23 -7.14
C ALA A 158 -0.31 8.05 -8.27
N LEU A 159 0.45 9.10 -7.92
CA LEU A 159 1.14 9.94 -8.90
C LEU A 159 2.25 9.17 -9.64
N ALA A 160 3.04 8.35 -8.93
CA ALA A 160 4.08 7.54 -9.55
C ALA A 160 3.49 6.54 -10.56
N ILE A 161 2.43 5.82 -10.19
CA ILE A 161 1.72 4.90 -11.07
C ILE A 161 1.09 5.66 -12.26
N ALA A 162 0.47 6.80 -12.02
CA ALA A 162 -0.16 7.59 -13.09
C ALA A 162 0.86 8.14 -14.09
N ARG A 163 2.08 8.46 -13.66
CA ARG A 163 3.20 8.83 -14.54
C ARG A 163 3.68 7.65 -15.37
N GLU A 164 3.88 6.49 -14.74
CA GLU A 164 4.29 5.25 -15.42
C GLU A 164 3.29 4.85 -16.52
N LEU A 165 1.98 5.00 -16.23
CA LEU A 165 0.89 4.69 -17.15
C LEU A 165 0.58 5.82 -18.16
N ASP A 166 1.30 6.95 -18.13
CA ASP A 166 1.05 8.13 -18.99
C ASP A 166 -0.38 8.71 -18.83
N ILE A 167 -0.99 8.51 -17.65
CA ILE A 167 -2.25 9.15 -17.24
C ILE A 167 -1.98 10.57 -16.78
N TYR A 168 -0.93 10.78 -15.97
CA TYR A 168 -0.50 12.10 -15.48
C TYR A 168 0.50 12.72 -16.46
N ARG A 169 0.16 13.94 -16.94
CA ARG A 169 0.95 14.69 -17.91
C ARG A 169 1.14 16.13 -17.46
N GLU A 170 1.97 16.88 -18.21
CA GLU A 170 2.15 18.31 -18.00
C GLU A 170 0.80 19.06 -18.10
N GLY A 171 0.54 19.90 -17.09
CA GLY A 171 -0.76 20.59 -16.95
C GLY A 171 -1.84 19.80 -16.23
N SER A 172 -1.64 18.52 -15.93
CA SER A 172 -2.57 17.73 -15.12
C SER A 172 -2.45 18.06 -13.63
N THR A 173 -3.54 17.85 -12.89
CA THR A 173 -3.57 18.02 -11.43
C THR A 173 -3.80 16.71 -10.70
N VAL A 174 -3.34 16.65 -9.46
CA VAL A 174 -3.61 15.56 -8.51
C VAL A 174 -4.38 16.13 -7.33
N ILE A 175 -5.50 15.53 -7.00
CA ILE A 175 -6.39 15.96 -5.92
C ILE A 175 -6.43 14.84 -4.86
N SER A 176 -6.23 15.20 -3.59
CA SER A 176 -6.38 14.25 -2.48
C SER A 176 -7.79 14.25 -1.91
N GLY A 177 -8.17 13.19 -1.18
CA GLY A 177 -9.45 13.13 -0.46
C GLY A 177 -9.63 14.30 0.50
N ASP A 178 -8.57 14.69 1.23
CA ASP A 178 -8.62 15.83 2.16
C ASP A 178 -8.90 17.15 1.43
N GLU A 179 -8.31 17.38 0.25
CA GLU A 179 -8.59 18.53 -0.61
C GLU A 179 -10.05 18.48 -1.12
N LEU A 180 -10.49 17.28 -1.53
CA LEU A 180 -11.84 17.06 -2.05
C LEU A 180 -12.93 17.34 -1.00
N GLU A 181 -12.70 16.98 0.27
CA GLU A 181 -13.64 17.24 1.37
C GLU A 181 -13.91 18.72 1.58
N THR A 182 -12.91 19.58 1.32
CA THR A 182 -13.04 21.03 1.49
C THR A 182 -13.59 21.76 0.27
N MET A 183 -13.61 21.11 -0.91
CA MET A 183 -14.09 21.71 -2.16
C MET A 183 -15.62 21.84 -2.18
N THR A 184 -16.11 22.97 -2.66
CA THR A 184 -17.51 23.12 -3.10
C THR A 184 -17.75 22.33 -4.39
N GLU A 185 -19.01 22.15 -4.76
CA GLU A 185 -19.34 21.45 -6.02
C GLU A 185 -18.85 22.21 -7.26
N GLU A 186 -18.90 23.56 -7.23
CA GLU A 186 -18.40 24.40 -8.32
C GLU A 186 -16.87 24.37 -8.44
N GLU A 187 -16.17 24.26 -7.32
CA GLU A 187 -14.72 24.09 -7.30
C GLU A 187 -14.33 22.71 -7.86
N LEU A 188 -15.05 21.66 -7.48
CA LEU A 188 -14.84 20.33 -8.02
C LEU A 188 -15.13 20.28 -9.53
N ASP A 189 -16.22 20.92 -10.00
CA ASP A 189 -16.58 20.99 -11.42
C ASP A 189 -15.49 21.66 -12.27
N ARG A 190 -14.76 22.61 -11.70
CA ARG A 190 -13.57 23.19 -12.34
C ARG A 190 -12.36 22.27 -12.27
N ALA A 191 -12.15 21.65 -11.12
CA ALA A 191 -10.98 20.81 -10.86
C ALA A 191 -10.99 19.52 -11.70
N VAL A 192 -12.15 18.90 -11.93
CA VAL A 192 -12.25 17.67 -12.75
C VAL A 192 -11.83 17.88 -14.20
N GLN A 193 -11.80 19.12 -14.70
CA GLN A 193 -11.37 19.41 -16.07
C GLN A 193 -9.88 19.12 -16.30
N THR A 194 -9.04 19.30 -15.27
CA THR A 194 -7.58 19.11 -15.34
C THR A 194 -7.09 17.96 -14.48
N ALA A 195 -7.92 17.40 -13.60
CA ALA A 195 -7.52 16.32 -12.73
C ALA A 195 -7.24 15.04 -13.52
N ALA A 196 -6.05 14.49 -13.35
CA ALA A 196 -5.66 13.17 -13.84
C ALA A 196 -5.71 12.11 -12.74
N VAL A 197 -5.58 12.52 -11.47
CA VAL A 197 -5.51 11.59 -10.34
C VAL A 197 -6.31 12.14 -9.17
N PHE A 198 -7.14 11.26 -8.59
CA PHE A 198 -7.77 11.44 -7.29
C PHE A 198 -7.22 10.36 -6.35
N ALA A 199 -6.53 10.77 -5.27
CA ALA A 199 -5.83 9.90 -4.35
C ALA A 199 -6.44 9.94 -2.94
N ARG A 200 -6.37 8.85 -2.17
CA ARG A 200 -6.98 8.72 -0.82
C ARG A 200 -8.46 9.06 -0.77
N VAL A 201 -9.19 8.69 -1.80
CA VAL A 201 -10.63 8.99 -1.89
C VAL A 201 -11.48 7.88 -1.28
N SER A 202 -12.56 8.28 -0.64
CA SER A 202 -13.58 7.39 -0.11
C SER A 202 -14.56 6.91 -1.22
N PRO A 203 -15.38 5.90 -0.97
CA PRO A 203 -16.45 5.52 -1.90
C PRO A 203 -17.44 6.65 -2.20
N ALA A 204 -17.72 7.53 -1.24
CA ALA A 204 -18.58 8.70 -1.41
C ALA A 204 -17.95 9.71 -2.37
N ASP A 205 -16.64 9.90 -2.27
CA ASP A 205 -15.90 10.80 -3.15
C ASP A 205 -15.91 10.31 -4.61
N LYS A 206 -15.79 9.00 -4.84
CA LYS A 206 -15.90 8.42 -6.19
C LYS A 206 -17.21 8.79 -6.84
N LEU A 207 -18.31 8.67 -6.11
CA LEU A 207 -19.64 9.07 -6.60
C LEU A 207 -19.71 10.56 -6.87
N ARG A 208 -19.12 11.38 -6.01
CA ARG A 208 -19.10 12.84 -6.14
C ARG A 208 -18.31 13.28 -7.39
N ILE A 209 -17.18 12.64 -7.67
CA ILE A 209 -16.35 12.87 -8.87
C ILE A 209 -17.14 12.53 -10.15
N ILE A 210 -17.78 11.36 -10.20
CA ILE A 210 -18.59 10.96 -11.37
C ILE A 210 -19.73 11.96 -11.63
N ARG A 211 -20.43 12.40 -10.57
CA ARG A 211 -21.48 13.41 -10.71
C ARG A 211 -20.95 14.74 -11.22
N SER A 212 -19.78 15.16 -10.78
CA SER A 212 -19.13 16.38 -11.25
C SER A 212 -18.77 16.29 -12.73
N LEU A 213 -18.16 15.20 -13.19
CA LEU A 213 -17.88 14.97 -14.61
C LEU A 213 -19.15 15.08 -15.46
N LYS A 214 -20.25 14.47 -15.03
CA LYS A 214 -21.55 14.54 -15.74
C LYS A 214 -22.14 15.97 -15.74
N ARG A 215 -22.05 16.72 -14.64
CA ARG A 215 -22.50 18.12 -14.60
C ARG A 215 -21.73 19.02 -15.58
N THR A 216 -20.46 18.72 -15.79
CA THR A 216 -19.61 19.45 -16.74
C THR A 216 -19.80 19.02 -18.20
N GLY A 217 -20.74 18.09 -18.47
CA GLY A 217 -21.11 17.66 -19.82
C GLY A 217 -20.28 16.51 -20.38
N GLU A 218 -19.42 15.90 -19.56
CA GLU A 218 -18.63 14.74 -19.93
C GLU A 218 -19.47 13.46 -19.91
N VAL A 219 -19.22 12.54 -20.85
CA VAL A 219 -19.73 11.16 -20.79
C VAL A 219 -18.75 10.33 -19.99
N ALA A 220 -19.14 9.93 -18.77
CA ALA A 220 -18.29 9.26 -17.82
C ALA A 220 -18.46 7.73 -17.87
N ALA A 221 -17.38 7.01 -18.16
CA ALA A 221 -17.29 5.58 -17.93
C ALA A 221 -16.53 5.33 -16.59
N MET A 222 -17.06 4.45 -15.75
CA MET A 222 -16.43 4.06 -14.48
C MET A 222 -16.10 2.59 -14.51
N THR A 223 -14.85 2.25 -14.16
CA THR A 223 -14.42 0.86 -13.95
C THR A 223 -14.25 0.60 -12.45
N GLY A 224 -14.65 -0.59 -11.99
CA GLY A 224 -14.49 -0.97 -10.57
C GLY A 224 -14.58 -2.48 -10.38
N ASP A 225 -14.04 -2.95 -9.26
CA ASP A 225 -13.99 -4.38 -8.90
C ASP A 225 -14.64 -4.69 -7.54
N GLY A 226 -14.86 -3.68 -6.72
CA GLY A 226 -15.32 -3.79 -5.35
C GLY A 226 -16.75 -3.32 -5.09
N VAL A 227 -17.28 -3.75 -3.96
CA VAL A 227 -18.58 -3.27 -3.42
C VAL A 227 -18.57 -1.74 -3.25
N ASN A 228 -17.43 -1.19 -2.89
CA ASN A 228 -17.23 0.25 -2.67
C ASN A 228 -17.37 1.09 -3.95
N ASP A 229 -17.25 0.49 -5.12
CA ASP A 229 -17.36 1.16 -6.42
C ASP A 229 -18.78 1.19 -6.95
N SER A 230 -19.66 0.32 -6.44
CA SER A 230 -21.00 0.12 -6.95
C SER A 230 -21.86 1.40 -7.06
N PRO A 231 -21.83 2.34 -6.09
CA PRO A 231 -22.58 3.59 -6.25
C PRO A 231 -22.06 4.47 -7.41
N ALA A 232 -20.73 4.49 -7.62
CA ALA A 232 -20.10 5.24 -8.70
C ALA A 232 -20.32 4.58 -10.06
N LEU A 233 -20.27 3.23 -10.13
CA LEU A 233 -20.60 2.44 -11.33
C LEU A 233 -22.02 2.73 -11.81
N LYS A 234 -23.01 2.70 -10.90
CA LYS A 234 -24.42 3.00 -11.22
C LYS A 234 -24.66 4.46 -11.63
N ALA A 235 -23.86 5.39 -11.13
CA ALA A 235 -24.01 6.82 -11.42
C ALA A 235 -23.35 7.22 -12.73
N ALA A 236 -22.37 6.46 -13.21
CA ALA A 236 -21.71 6.69 -14.48
C ALA A 236 -22.68 6.49 -15.67
N ASP A 237 -22.32 7.01 -16.84
CA ASP A 237 -23.06 6.75 -18.07
C ASP A 237 -22.78 5.33 -18.58
N ILE A 238 -21.59 4.83 -18.29
CA ILE A 238 -21.16 3.47 -18.59
C ILE A 238 -20.46 2.89 -17.37
N GLY A 239 -21.09 1.90 -16.70
CA GLY A 239 -20.47 1.10 -15.66
C GLY A 239 -19.73 -0.09 -16.27
N VAL A 240 -18.53 -0.39 -15.80
CA VAL A 240 -17.73 -1.55 -16.25
C VAL A 240 -17.19 -2.28 -15.02
N ALA A 241 -17.73 -3.45 -14.70
CA ALA A 241 -17.22 -4.30 -13.65
C ALA A 241 -16.13 -5.25 -14.16
N MET A 242 -15.17 -5.59 -13.30
CA MET A 242 -14.13 -6.57 -13.62
C MET A 242 -14.73 -7.98 -13.68
N GLY A 243 -14.61 -8.65 -14.83
CA GLY A 243 -15.28 -9.93 -15.09
C GLY A 243 -14.79 -11.07 -14.20
N ILE A 244 -13.48 -11.21 -13.98
CA ILE A 244 -12.88 -12.33 -13.22
C ILE A 244 -12.77 -11.99 -11.74
N ASN A 245 -12.24 -10.82 -11.39
CA ASN A 245 -11.94 -10.39 -10.02
C ASN A 245 -13.02 -9.46 -9.41
N GLY A 246 -14.02 -9.05 -10.21
CA GLY A 246 -15.10 -8.19 -9.73
C GLY A 246 -16.05 -8.94 -8.79
N THR A 247 -16.48 -8.29 -7.72
CA THR A 247 -17.53 -8.80 -6.83
C THR A 247 -18.87 -8.85 -7.56
N ASP A 248 -19.77 -9.75 -7.15
CA ASP A 248 -21.11 -9.85 -7.76
C ASP A 248 -21.88 -8.52 -7.63
N VAL A 249 -21.70 -7.79 -6.51
CA VAL A 249 -22.30 -6.46 -6.32
C VAL A 249 -21.79 -5.43 -7.33
N ALA A 250 -20.51 -5.46 -7.70
CA ALA A 250 -19.97 -4.60 -8.74
C ALA A 250 -20.50 -4.98 -10.14
N LYS A 251 -20.63 -6.28 -10.41
CA LYS A 251 -21.20 -6.80 -11.66
C LYS A 251 -22.68 -6.44 -11.84
N ASP A 252 -23.45 -6.48 -10.75
CA ASP A 252 -24.88 -6.08 -10.76
C ASP A 252 -25.06 -4.57 -10.90
N ALA A 253 -24.00 -3.78 -10.64
CA ALA A 253 -24.01 -2.33 -10.70
C ALA A 253 -23.51 -1.77 -12.04
N SER A 254 -22.96 -2.62 -12.91
CA SER A 254 -22.34 -2.22 -14.19
C SER A 254 -23.30 -2.31 -15.40
#